data_db692598219b9b0deb7e6cf1ac0b58c5
#
_entry.id   db692598219b9b0deb7e6cf1ac0b58c5
#
_cell.length_a   1.000
_cell.length_b   1.000
_cell.length_c   1.000
_cell.angle_alpha   90.00
_cell.angle_beta   90.00
_cell.angle_gamma   90.00
#
_symmetry.space_group_name_H-M   'P 1'
#
loop_
_entity.id
_entity.type
_entity.pdbx_description
1 polymer ?
#
loop_
_entity_poly.entity_id
_entity_poly.type
_entity_poly.pdbx_seq_one_letter_code
_entity_poly.pdbx_strand_id
1 'polypeptide(L)'
;MALQNLDISDTLLAIGNFVKNDAAVQEFCEDHFENELKVFVGDFARKHIPVAADCPYIVFTDFRKKEGQNIEFCDYYATAFIGVSDDDTSYVNVDGVLMPDIFDVGAKFMTLLETIFNDKTKRNRPLSKCETSGPYPLDVKHWVGEMRLTWRIYQTLGTTYQEEL
;
A
#
# COMPACT_ATOMS: atom_id res chain seq x y z
N MET A 1 9.48 -0.02 -29.71
CA MET A 1 9.68 -0.19 -28.25
C MET A 1 8.69 -1.25 -27.80
N ALA A 2 9.18 -2.39 -27.35
CA ALA A 2 8.30 -3.45 -26.84
C ALA A 2 7.47 -2.88 -25.71
N LEU A 3 6.17 -3.23 -25.67
CA LEU A 3 5.28 -2.98 -24.55
C LEU A 3 6.02 -3.33 -23.26
N GLN A 4 6.34 -2.34 -22.45
CA GLN A 4 6.90 -2.61 -21.13
C GLN A 4 5.79 -3.22 -20.29
N ASN A 5 5.69 -4.53 -20.34
CA ASN A 5 4.94 -5.24 -19.32
C ASN A 5 5.58 -4.88 -17.98
N LEU A 6 4.78 -4.36 -17.06
CA LEU A 6 5.20 -4.20 -15.68
C LEU A 6 5.56 -5.59 -15.16
N ASP A 7 6.83 -5.77 -14.78
CA ASP A 7 7.16 -6.87 -13.89
C ASP A 7 6.51 -6.59 -12.55
N ILE A 8 5.61 -7.48 -12.15
CA ILE A 8 4.79 -7.38 -10.95
C ILE A 8 5.66 -7.37 -9.69
N SER A 9 6.58 -8.31 -9.64
CA SER A 9 7.45 -8.50 -8.49
C SER A 9 8.35 -7.29 -8.30
N ASP A 10 8.99 -6.83 -9.36
CA ASP A 10 9.87 -5.67 -9.33
C ASP A 10 9.12 -4.40 -8.96
N THR A 11 7.89 -4.24 -9.46
CA THR A 11 7.06 -3.08 -9.15
C THR A 11 6.67 -3.07 -7.68
N LEU A 12 6.19 -4.18 -7.12
CA LEU A 12 5.78 -4.27 -5.72
C LEU A 12 6.99 -4.17 -4.78
N LEU A 13 8.12 -4.76 -5.13
CA LEU A 13 9.37 -4.62 -4.38
C LEU A 13 9.86 -3.17 -4.38
N ALA A 14 9.79 -2.48 -5.52
CA ALA A 14 10.17 -1.08 -5.61
C ALA A 14 9.28 -0.18 -4.76
N ILE A 15 7.96 -0.41 -4.76
CA ILE A 15 6.99 0.32 -3.93
C ILE A 15 7.23 0.02 -2.45
N GLY A 16 7.42 -1.24 -2.10
CA GLY A 16 7.69 -1.65 -0.73
C GLY A 16 8.97 -1.02 -0.18
N ASN A 17 10.04 -1.03 -0.95
CA ASN A 17 11.29 -0.38 -0.59
C ASN A 17 11.15 1.14 -0.48
N PHE A 18 10.40 1.76 -1.38
CA PHE A 18 10.13 3.19 -1.36
C PHE A 18 9.42 3.60 -0.07
N VAL A 19 8.34 2.89 0.30
CA VAL A 19 7.58 3.17 1.52
C VAL A 19 8.41 2.90 2.77
N LYS A 20 9.12 1.78 2.81
CA LYS A 20 9.97 1.42 3.96
C LYS A 20 11.06 2.46 4.23
N ASN A 21 11.62 3.07 3.19
CA ASN A 21 12.71 4.04 3.29
C ASN A 21 12.23 5.50 3.32
N ASP A 22 10.93 5.77 3.28
CA ASP A 22 10.41 7.12 3.41
C ASP A 22 10.62 7.66 4.82
N ALA A 23 11.22 8.84 4.94
CA ALA A 23 11.59 9.41 6.23
C ALA A 23 10.38 9.66 7.14
N ALA A 24 9.26 10.10 6.58
CA ALA A 24 8.05 10.34 7.36
C ALA A 24 7.42 9.04 7.88
N VAL A 25 7.54 7.95 7.11
CA VAL A 25 7.10 6.63 7.57
C VAL A 25 7.99 6.11 8.69
N GLN A 26 9.30 6.26 8.55
CA GLN A 26 10.24 5.83 9.59
C GLN A 26 10.02 6.60 10.90
N GLU A 27 9.89 7.92 10.82
CA GLU A 27 9.59 8.78 11.97
C GLU A 27 8.27 8.38 12.64
N PHE A 28 7.21 8.19 11.84
CA PHE A 28 5.92 7.75 12.37
C PHE A 28 5.99 6.38 13.07
N CYS A 29 6.71 5.43 12.48
CA CYS A 29 6.85 4.09 13.04
C CYS A 29 7.68 4.11 14.35
N GLU A 30 8.72 4.92 14.42
CA GLU A 30 9.53 5.10 15.64
C GLU A 30 8.70 5.73 16.76
N ASP A 31 7.95 6.81 16.45
CA ASP A 31 7.18 7.57 17.43
C ASP A 31 5.97 6.80 18.01
N HIS A 32 5.34 5.94 17.21
CA HIS A 32 4.09 5.30 17.60
C HIS A 32 4.20 3.80 17.87
N PHE A 33 5.16 3.11 17.27
CA PHE A 33 5.27 1.65 17.37
C PHE A 33 6.59 1.18 17.98
N GLU A 34 7.57 2.05 18.11
CA GLU A 34 8.94 1.70 18.57
C GLU A 34 9.58 0.56 17.74
N ASN A 35 9.10 0.35 16.52
CA ASN A 35 9.50 -0.71 15.62
C ASN A 35 9.60 -0.20 14.18
N GLU A 36 10.49 -0.81 13.40
CA GLU A 36 10.57 -0.55 11.96
C GLU A 36 9.38 -1.16 11.21
N LEU A 37 8.97 -0.49 10.12
CA LEU A 37 7.97 -1.03 9.22
C LEU A 37 8.46 -2.32 8.55
N LYS A 38 7.71 -3.40 8.70
CA LYS A 38 7.92 -4.65 7.96
C LYS A 38 7.10 -4.62 6.66
N VAL A 39 7.75 -4.92 5.55
CA VAL A 39 7.10 -4.97 4.24
C VAL A 39 7.19 -6.37 3.67
N PHE A 40 6.05 -6.90 3.28
CA PHE A 40 5.91 -8.22 2.68
C PHE A 40 5.29 -8.09 1.29
N VAL A 41 5.75 -8.90 0.35
CA VAL A 41 5.23 -8.96 -1.02
C VAL A 41 4.86 -10.39 -1.36
N GLY A 42 3.64 -10.59 -1.83
CA GLY A 42 3.13 -11.88 -2.24
C GLY A 42 1.97 -12.40 -1.38
N ASP A 43 1.50 -13.59 -1.71
CA ASP A 43 0.40 -14.22 -0.98
C ASP A 43 0.94 -15.11 0.14
N PHE A 44 0.56 -14.80 1.36
CA PHE A 44 0.95 -15.52 2.57
C PHE A 44 -0.01 -16.66 2.95
N ALA A 45 -0.90 -17.05 2.07
CA ALA A 45 -2.06 -17.89 2.37
C ALA A 45 -1.76 -19.23 3.09
N ARG A 46 -0.50 -19.63 3.27
CA ARG A 46 -0.22 -20.98 3.81
C ARG A 46 0.84 -21.15 4.88
N LYS A 47 1.76 -20.20 5.09
CA LYS A 47 2.87 -20.44 6.04
C LYS A 47 3.20 -19.32 7.00
N HIS A 48 2.90 -18.08 6.68
CA HIS A 48 3.21 -16.96 7.56
C HIS A 48 2.23 -15.80 7.31
N ILE A 49 1.14 -15.80 8.05
CA ILE A 49 0.25 -14.64 8.12
C ILE A 49 0.87 -13.69 9.14
N PRO A 50 1.11 -12.41 8.80
CA PRO A 50 1.59 -11.44 9.77
C PRO A 50 0.69 -11.39 11.00
N VAL A 51 1.31 -11.35 12.17
CA VAL A 51 0.63 -11.30 13.47
C VAL A 51 0.92 -9.97 14.16
N ALA A 52 0.28 -9.71 15.30
CA ALA A 52 0.48 -8.48 16.07
C ALA A 52 1.97 -8.18 16.34
N ALA A 53 2.79 -9.20 16.59
CA ALA A 53 4.24 -9.06 16.81
C ALA A 53 5.03 -8.61 15.55
N ASP A 54 4.42 -8.66 14.38
CA ASP A 54 5.01 -8.16 13.13
C ASP A 54 4.70 -6.69 12.86
N CYS A 55 3.80 -6.09 13.64
CA CYS A 55 3.39 -4.70 13.46
C CYS A 55 4.52 -3.70 13.81
N PRO A 56 4.57 -2.56 13.11
CA PRO A 56 3.72 -2.22 11.96
C PRO A 56 4.15 -2.97 10.70
N TYR A 57 3.19 -3.40 9.88
CA TYR A 57 3.51 -4.08 8.64
C TYR A 57 2.64 -3.63 7.46
N ILE A 58 3.15 -3.82 6.26
CA ILE A 58 2.40 -3.76 5.00
C ILE A 58 2.58 -5.07 4.24
N VAL A 59 1.48 -5.64 3.76
CA VAL A 59 1.48 -6.81 2.88
C VAL A 59 0.89 -6.41 1.53
N PHE A 60 1.69 -6.47 0.47
CA PHE A 60 1.21 -6.31 -0.89
C PHE A 60 0.80 -7.66 -1.46
N THR A 61 -0.45 -7.79 -1.86
CA THR A 61 -1.06 -9.03 -2.36
C THR A 61 -2.12 -8.75 -3.43
N ASP A 62 -2.79 -9.79 -3.90
CA ASP A 62 -3.93 -9.73 -4.83
C ASP A 62 -3.61 -8.90 -6.08
N PHE A 63 -2.46 -9.14 -6.68
CA PHE A 63 -2.07 -8.44 -7.88
C PHE A 63 -2.89 -8.93 -9.09
N ARG A 64 -3.47 -7.99 -9.80
CA ARG A 64 -4.27 -8.26 -11.00
C ARG A 64 -3.88 -7.31 -12.12
N LYS A 65 -3.92 -7.83 -13.35
CA LYS A 65 -3.80 -7.06 -14.57
C LYS A 65 -5.14 -7.12 -15.30
N LYS A 66 -5.66 -5.96 -15.71
CA LYS A 66 -6.87 -5.88 -16.54
C LYS A 66 -6.55 -5.12 -17.81
N GLU A 67 -6.57 -5.81 -18.93
CA GLU A 67 -6.49 -5.18 -20.24
C GLU A 67 -7.84 -4.60 -20.60
N GLY A 68 -7.86 -3.35 -21.05
CA GLY A 68 -9.06 -2.71 -21.59
C GLY A 68 -9.44 -3.30 -22.96
N GLN A 69 -10.67 -3.08 -23.37
CA GLN A 69 -11.09 -3.44 -24.75
C GLN A 69 -10.35 -2.61 -25.81
N ASN A 70 -9.83 -1.44 -25.43
CA ASN A 70 -8.96 -0.61 -26.25
C ASN A 70 -7.51 -0.92 -25.88
N ILE A 71 -6.69 -1.13 -26.88
CA ILE A 71 -5.26 -1.45 -26.77
C ILE A 71 -4.43 -0.28 -26.15
N GLU A 72 -5.08 0.83 -25.82
CA GLU A 72 -4.43 2.08 -25.41
C GLU A 72 -3.92 2.08 -23.97
N PHE A 73 -4.49 1.28 -23.08
CA PHE A 73 -4.04 1.23 -21.69
C PHE A 73 -4.25 -0.13 -21.03
N CYS A 74 -3.50 -0.37 -19.99
CA CYS A 74 -3.65 -1.50 -19.11
C CYS A 74 -3.72 -1.03 -17.66
N ASP A 75 -4.70 -1.52 -16.91
CA ASP A 75 -4.84 -1.27 -15.49
C ASP A 75 -4.23 -2.42 -14.69
N TYR A 76 -3.40 -2.05 -13.72
CA TYR A 76 -2.79 -2.97 -12.75
C TYR A 76 -3.35 -2.64 -11.37
N TYR A 77 -3.67 -3.67 -10.62
CA TYR A 77 -4.25 -3.57 -9.29
C TYR A 77 -3.39 -4.34 -8.29
N ALA A 78 -3.27 -3.80 -7.10
CA ALA A 78 -2.76 -4.53 -5.95
C ALA A 78 -3.54 -4.12 -4.71
N THR A 79 -3.60 -5.02 -3.73
CA THR A 79 -4.12 -4.73 -2.41
C THR A 79 -2.97 -4.68 -1.43
N ALA A 80 -2.91 -3.63 -0.62
CA ALA A 80 -2.01 -3.51 0.51
C ALA A 80 -2.81 -3.66 1.80
N PHE A 81 -2.47 -4.63 2.62
CA PHE A 81 -2.97 -4.75 4.00
C PHE A 81 -1.96 -4.11 4.94
N ILE A 82 -2.46 -3.23 5.81
CA ILE A 82 -1.66 -2.48 6.77
C ILE A 82 -2.03 -2.95 8.16
N GLY A 83 -1.09 -3.58 8.88
CA GLY A 83 -1.28 -4.02 10.25
C GLY A 83 -0.66 -3.07 11.25
N VAL A 84 -1.41 -2.74 12.29
CA VAL A 84 -0.97 -1.99 13.46
C VAL A 84 -1.35 -2.74 14.71
N SER A 85 -0.54 -2.65 15.74
CA SER A 85 -0.84 -3.22 17.06
C SER A 85 -0.40 -2.28 18.16
N ASP A 86 -1.13 -2.33 19.26
CA ASP A 86 -0.79 -1.65 20.48
C ASP A 86 -1.09 -2.56 21.66
N ASP A 87 -0.15 -2.64 22.59
CA ASP A 87 -0.34 -3.37 23.83
C ASP A 87 -1.20 -2.60 24.84
N ASP A 88 -1.27 -1.27 24.69
CA ASP A 88 -2.16 -0.43 25.48
C ASP A 88 -3.55 -0.39 24.84
N THR A 89 -4.56 -0.75 25.62
CA THR A 89 -5.97 -0.73 25.21
C THR A 89 -6.64 0.58 25.63
N SER A 90 -5.91 1.68 25.61
CA SER A 90 -6.39 3.00 25.98
C SER A 90 -7.38 3.59 24.98
N TYR A 91 -8.11 4.60 25.45
CA TYR A 91 -9.06 5.37 24.66
C TYR A 91 -8.69 6.83 24.67
N VAL A 92 -8.70 7.45 23.52
CA VAL A 92 -8.69 8.91 23.38
C VAL A 92 -10.12 9.43 23.58
N ASN A 93 -10.28 10.44 24.40
CA ASN A 93 -11.56 11.12 24.59
C ASN A 93 -11.49 12.51 23.98
N VAL A 94 -12.24 12.74 22.92
CA VAL A 94 -12.38 14.05 22.29
C VAL A 94 -13.82 14.52 22.41
N ASP A 95 -14.05 15.54 23.22
CA ASP A 95 -15.38 16.14 23.42
C ASP A 95 -16.48 15.12 23.82
N GLY A 96 -16.13 14.11 24.62
CA GLY A 96 -17.05 13.05 25.05
C GLY A 96 -17.18 11.87 24.10
N VAL A 97 -16.49 11.91 22.95
CA VAL A 97 -16.40 10.77 22.02
C VAL A 97 -15.19 9.92 22.36
N LEU A 98 -15.43 8.66 22.67
CA LEU A 98 -14.38 7.69 22.99
C LEU A 98 -13.95 6.98 21.70
N MET A 99 -12.65 6.99 21.44
CA MET A 99 -12.03 6.32 20.31
C MET A 99 -10.85 5.47 20.80
N PRO A 100 -10.76 4.18 20.41
CA PRO A 100 -9.56 3.39 20.71
C PRO A 100 -8.30 4.09 20.17
N ASP A 101 -7.25 4.19 20.97
CA ASP A 101 -6.02 4.85 20.57
C ASP A 101 -5.40 4.18 19.34
N ILE A 102 -5.38 2.86 19.32
CA ILE A 102 -4.92 2.07 18.18
C ILE A 102 -5.69 2.38 16.88
N PHE A 103 -6.99 2.70 16.97
CA PHE A 103 -7.76 3.14 15.81
C PHE A 103 -7.26 4.48 15.28
N ASP A 104 -7.04 5.45 16.18
CA ASP A 104 -6.55 6.78 15.81
C ASP A 104 -5.16 6.70 15.17
N VAL A 105 -4.24 5.98 15.79
CA VAL A 105 -2.89 5.76 15.26
C VAL A 105 -2.93 5.03 13.92
N GLY A 106 -3.73 3.97 13.81
CA GLY A 106 -3.89 3.22 12.57
C GLY A 106 -4.46 4.08 11.44
N ALA A 107 -5.49 4.90 11.71
CA ALA A 107 -6.08 5.80 10.73
C ALA A 107 -5.08 6.87 10.27
N LYS A 108 -4.29 7.44 11.18
CA LYS A 108 -3.21 8.39 10.85
C LYS A 108 -2.13 7.74 10.01
N PHE A 109 -1.72 6.52 10.35
CA PHE A 109 -0.73 5.79 9.58
C PHE A 109 -1.21 5.50 8.15
N MET A 110 -2.46 5.07 7.99
CA MET A 110 -3.05 4.85 6.66
C MET A 110 -3.14 6.16 5.86
N THR A 111 -3.50 7.27 6.47
CA THR A 111 -3.51 8.59 5.82
C THR A 111 -2.12 9.01 5.35
N LEU A 112 -1.09 8.77 6.16
CA LEU A 112 0.30 9.02 5.78
C LEU A 112 0.68 8.18 4.56
N LEU A 113 0.40 6.89 4.59
CA LEU A 113 0.70 5.97 3.46
C LEU A 113 -0.06 6.39 2.19
N GLU A 114 -1.33 6.76 2.30
CA GLU A 114 -2.12 7.26 1.18
C GLU A 114 -1.49 8.51 0.56
N THR A 115 -1.03 9.45 1.39
CA THR A 115 -0.33 10.65 0.93
C THR A 115 0.94 10.29 0.17
N ILE A 116 1.73 9.35 0.68
CA ILE A 116 2.98 8.90 0.04
C ILE A 116 2.67 8.14 -1.25
N PHE A 117 1.67 7.28 -1.26
CA PHE A 117 1.25 6.57 -2.47
C PHE A 117 0.70 7.50 -3.56
N ASN A 118 0.10 8.62 -3.22
CA ASN A 118 -0.43 9.61 -4.16
C ASN A 118 0.59 10.69 -4.55
N ASP A 119 1.75 10.76 -3.91
CA ASP A 119 2.77 11.74 -4.23
C ASP A 119 3.42 11.45 -5.59
N LYS A 120 2.95 12.16 -6.61
CA LYS A 120 3.42 12.05 -8.00
C LYS A 120 4.87 12.47 -8.19
N THR A 121 5.42 13.28 -7.29
CA THR A 121 6.77 13.82 -7.40
C THR A 121 7.83 12.80 -7.04
N LYS A 122 7.48 11.85 -6.20
CA LYS A 122 8.40 10.84 -5.65
C LYS A 122 8.44 9.53 -6.45
N ARG A 123 7.65 9.38 -7.52
CA ARG A 123 7.51 8.12 -8.23
C ARG A 123 7.62 8.21 -9.73
N ASN A 124 8.31 7.25 -10.32
CA ASN A 124 8.33 7.05 -11.76
C ASN A 124 7.00 6.55 -12.33
N ARG A 125 6.10 6.05 -11.48
CA ARG A 125 4.81 5.48 -11.86
C ARG A 125 3.75 5.86 -10.83
N PRO A 126 3.07 7.00 -11.03
CA PRO A 126 2.03 7.43 -10.10
C PRO A 126 0.84 6.49 -10.12
N LEU A 127 0.22 6.29 -8.96
CA LEU A 127 -1.07 5.64 -8.88
C LEU A 127 -2.11 6.46 -9.64
N SER A 128 -3.02 5.78 -10.34
CA SER A 128 -4.21 6.40 -10.90
C SER A 128 -5.32 6.52 -9.84
N LYS A 129 -5.34 5.58 -8.88
CA LYS A 129 -6.33 5.54 -7.80
C LYS A 129 -5.78 4.83 -6.58
N CYS A 130 -6.12 5.33 -5.40
CA CYS A 130 -5.94 4.68 -4.11
C CYS A 130 -7.28 4.74 -3.36
N GLU A 131 -7.79 3.59 -2.95
CA GLU A 131 -8.99 3.47 -2.12
C GLU A 131 -8.60 2.86 -0.79
N THR A 132 -8.97 3.53 0.30
CA THR A 132 -8.60 3.14 1.66
C THR A 132 -9.83 2.74 2.45
N SER A 133 -9.73 1.67 3.21
CA SER A 133 -10.77 1.22 4.15
C SER A 133 -10.17 0.66 5.44
N GLY A 134 -10.85 0.89 6.55
CA GLY A 134 -10.39 0.54 7.89
C GLY A 134 -9.78 1.73 8.63
N PRO A 135 -9.03 1.51 9.72
CA PRO A 135 -8.63 0.19 10.22
C PRO A 135 -9.78 -0.57 10.90
N TYR A 136 -9.73 -1.90 10.84
CA TYR A 136 -10.68 -2.81 11.45
C TYR A 136 -9.99 -3.68 12.52
N PRO A 137 -10.65 -3.97 13.66
CA PRO A 137 -10.08 -4.88 14.64
C PRO A 137 -10.05 -6.32 14.12
N LEU A 138 -8.89 -6.96 14.15
CA LEU A 138 -8.77 -8.42 14.08
C LEU A 138 -8.93 -9.02 15.48
N ASP A 139 -8.37 -8.37 16.48
CA ASP A 139 -8.56 -8.63 17.89
C ASP A 139 -8.40 -7.32 18.68
N VAL A 140 -8.35 -7.40 20.01
CA VAL A 140 -8.27 -6.22 20.87
C VAL A 140 -7.01 -5.37 20.64
N LYS A 141 -5.92 -6.00 20.25
CA LYS A 141 -4.60 -5.38 20.12
C LYS A 141 -4.09 -5.29 18.69
N HIS A 142 -4.76 -5.92 17.74
CA HIS A 142 -4.31 -6.02 16.37
C HIS A 142 -5.39 -5.56 15.40
N TRP A 143 -5.09 -4.51 14.66
CA TRP A 143 -5.99 -3.89 13.71
C TRP A 143 -5.40 -3.87 12.32
N VAL A 144 -6.24 -4.01 11.31
CA VAL A 144 -5.82 -4.07 9.91
C VAL A 144 -6.63 -3.10 9.07
N GLY A 145 -5.93 -2.35 8.24
CA GLY A 145 -6.52 -1.56 7.16
C GLY A 145 -6.22 -2.15 5.79
N GLU A 146 -6.99 -1.75 4.80
CA GLU A 146 -6.85 -2.17 3.40
C GLU A 146 -6.72 -0.95 2.50
N MET A 147 -5.76 -1.01 1.58
CA MET A 147 -5.62 -0.03 0.51
C MET A 147 -5.64 -0.74 -0.84
N ARG A 148 -6.54 -0.33 -1.72
CA ARG A 148 -6.60 -0.81 -3.11
C ARG A 148 -5.88 0.18 -4.00
N LEU A 149 -4.82 -0.29 -4.62
CA LEU A 149 -3.92 0.50 -5.44
C LEU A 149 -4.16 0.19 -6.91
N THR A 150 -4.32 1.21 -7.74
CA THR A 150 -4.52 1.07 -9.18
C THR A 150 -3.50 1.90 -9.94
N TRP A 151 -2.81 1.29 -10.90
CA TRP A 151 -1.94 1.96 -11.86
C TRP A 151 -2.52 1.84 -13.26
N ARG A 152 -2.62 2.94 -13.98
CA ARG A 152 -2.96 2.93 -15.40
C ARG A 152 -1.72 3.19 -16.22
N ILE A 153 -1.38 2.26 -17.10
CA ILE A 153 -0.26 2.39 -18.01
C ILE A 153 -0.81 2.51 -19.40
N TYR A 154 -0.54 3.66 -20.02
CA TYR A 154 -0.87 3.89 -21.41
C TYR A 154 0.13 3.13 -22.27
N GLN A 155 -0.39 2.33 -23.18
CA GLN A 155 0.40 1.67 -24.20
C GLN A 155 0.54 2.66 -25.35
N THR A 156 1.69 3.28 -25.49
CA THR A 156 2.04 3.95 -26.74
C THR A 156 2.18 2.84 -27.79
N LEU A 157 1.21 2.69 -28.64
CA LEU A 157 1.34 1.93 -29.88
C LEU A 157 2.51 2.57 -30.62
N GLY A 158 3.61 1.85 -30.69
CA GLY A 158 4.86 2.41 -31.19
C GLY A 158 4.70 2.90 -32.62
N THR A 159 5.35 3.99 -32.90
CA THR A 159 5.64 4.56 -34.21
C THR A 159 6.46 3.61 -35.14
N THR A 160 6.46 2.33 -34.90
CA THR A 160 7.21 1.33 -35.71
C THR A 160 6.48 0.95 -36.99
N TYR A 161 5.33 1.53 -37.30
CA TYR A 161 4.63 1.30 -38.58
C TYR A 161 4.89 2.39 -39.64
N GLN A 162 5.80 3.31 -39.43
CA GLN A 162 6.09 4.39 -40.37
C GLN A 162 7.42 4.29 -41.12
N GLU A 163 8.17 3.21 -40.96
CA GLU A 163 9.45 3.04 -41.68
C GLU A 163 9.45 1.96 -42.76
N GLU A 164 8.30 1.42 -43.16
CA GLU A 164 8.21 0.53 -44.31
C GLU A 164 7.07 0.96 -45.26
N LEU A 165 7.20 2.15 -45.86
CA LEU A 165 6.57 2.51 -47.12
C LEU A 165 7.52 3.31 -47.97
#